data_2463681d19fb148346771ea775fee8ee
#
_entry.id   2463681d19fb148346771ea775fee8ee
#
_cell.length_a   1.000
_cell.length_b   1.000
_cell.length_c   1.000
_cell.angle_alpha   90.00
_cell.angle_beta   90.00
_cell.angle_gamma   90.00
#
_symmetry.space_group_name_H-M   'P 1'
#
loop_
_entity.id
_entity.type
_entity.pdbx_description
1 polymer ?
#
loop_
_entity_poly.entity_id
_entity_poly.type
_entity_poly.pdbx_seq_one_letter_code
_entity_poly.pdbx_strand_id
1 'polypeptide(L)'
;MPKPPFFLSWIDLCGRLPQRRYLDRQDRPRRRYALFFSLLTLVLGFTYLLWLTPLVLQNREIPDFLFLAAEIVSFLLVGLMAVDVWHLRGHRPEGLSPDRQWPVDVFVPCCGEPLEVIKTTLSAVKRIAYQPREVYVLDDGASRQVAILAESLGFHYLSRPEAGLTLQDCKSGNLNFGLQHSRGELILVLDADQVPAPDILQKLVGFFNQDRVAYVQSRQAFFLPKGDPFYNADRVFYETMQLSNDLANAVVSCGSGVVYRRQTLEEMGGFATWNLVEDFTTSYEILSRGWRSIYFPYVLSRGLAPTDLVGVYRQRFQWCLDTMRLFFWDNPLWKRGLTWTQKRHFLIIMLSYLASGLAFPIFYAIPLLVYLRGYSFLQGYELPYGVLRLAYLAATILMFHFLFFQKEPLKQFKMLCSLFPVHALAIATALLHPPGRKPSYRVNNQLPFADQGRWWEVAPHLGFIALHLTLPLISLWQGWALPGLILFNSIFSAGIIWILGDLVLAVLEKPKWSPAMDPRQVYG
;
A
#
# COMPACT_ATOMS: atom_id res chain seq x y z
N MET A 1 -31.26 -25.05 -1.20
CA MET A 1 -31.42 -23.61 -0.96
C MET A 1 -31.21 -22.90 -2.30
N PRO A 2 -32.10 -22.03 -2.78
CA PRO A 2 -31.90 -21.28 -4.01
C PRO A 2 -30.66 -20.38 -3.83
N LYS A 3 -29.75 -20.39 -4.82
CA LYS A 3 -28.57 -19.54 -4.83
C LYS A 3 -29.02 -18.08 -4.83
N PRO A 4 -28.54 -17.21 -3.94
CA PRO A 4 -28.87 -15.81 -4.05
C PRO A 4 -28.33 -15.29 -5.40
N PRO A 5 -29.12 -14.57 -6.19
CA PRO A 5 -28.78 -14.18 -7.56
C PRO A 5 -27.50 -13.33 -7.67
N PHE A 6 -27.11 -12.71 -6.59
CA PHE A 6 -25.91 -11.87 -6.51
C PHE A 6 -24.58 -12.65 -6.52
N PHE A 7 -24.55 -13.85 -5.94
CA PHE A 7 -23.32 -14.65 -5.86
C PHE A 7 -22.88 -15.21 -7.22
N LEU A 8 -23.82 -15.49 -8.13
CA LEU A 8 -23.50 -15.91 -9.50
C LEU A 8 -22.90 -14.77 -10.32
N SER A 9 -23.40 -13.53 -10.14
CA SER A 9 -22.86 -12.36 -10.82
C SER A 9 -21.45 -12.00 -10.33
N TRP A 10 -21.12 -12.29 -9.07
CA TRP A 10 -19.81 -12.01 -8.48
C TRP A 10 -18.73 -13.01 -8.92
N ILE A 11 -19.06 -14.30 -8.98
CA ILE A 11 -18.19 -15.35 -9.55
C ILE A 11 -17.90 -15.04 -11.03
N ASP A 12 -18.91 -14.61 -11.78
CA ASP A 12 -18.77 -14.15 -13.15
C ASP A 12 -17.93 -12.88 -13.27
N LEU A 13 -18.01 -11.94 -12.34
CA LEU A 13 -17.20 -10.73 -12.31
C LEU A 13 -15.73 -11.00 -12.03
N CYS A 14 -15.40 -11.94 -11.15
CA CYS A 14 -14.01 -12.35 -10.89
C CYS A 14 -13.42 -13.11 -12.10
N GLY A 15 -14.23 -13.90 -12.81
CA GLY A 15 -13.83 -14.59 -14.04
C GLY A 15 -13.80 -13.72 -15.29
N ARG A 16 -14.56 -12.61 -15.31
CA ARG A 16 -14.74 -11.71 -16.46
C ARG A 16 -14.06 -10.36 -16.34
N LEU A 17 -13.36 -10.05 -15.24
CA LEU A 17 -12.49 -8.87 -15.24
C LEU A 17 -11.54 -9.01 -16.43
N PRO A 18 -11.46 -8.02 -17.32
CA PRO A 18 -10.75 -8.15 -18.57
C PRO A 18 -9.32 -8.58 -18.24
N GLN A 19 -8.96 -9.77 -18.68
CA GLN A 19 -7.61 -10.34 -18.60
C GLN A 19 -6.70 -9.50 -19.48
N ARG A 20 -6.42 -8.25 -19.09
CA ARG A 20 -5.48 -7.41 -19.83
C ARG A 20 -4.10 -8.01 -19.70
N ARG A 21 -3.64 -8.50 -20.81
CA ARG A 21 -2.28 -8.98 -21.02
C ARG A 21 -1.31 -7.87 -20.64
N TYR A 22 -0.49 -8.12 -19.63
CA TYR A 22 0.57 -7.21 -19.27
C TYR A 22 1.59 -7.18 -20.41
N LEU A 23 1.82 -5.98 -20.99
CA LEU A 23 2.76 -5.73 -22.06
C LEU A 23 2.59 -6.65 -23.30
N ASP A 24 1.40 -6.69 -23.87
CA ASP A 24 1.18 -7.24 -25.20
C ASP A 24 1.95 -6.45 -26.27
N ARG A 25 1.99 -7.00 -27.50
CA ARG A 25 2.59 -6.30 -28.66
C ARG A 25 2.07 -4.86 -28.84
N GLN A 26 0.82 -4.58 -28.43
CA GLN A 26 0.21 -3.25 -28.43
C GLN A 26 0.83 -2.28 -27.41
N ASP A 27 1.47 -2.77 -26.34
CA ASP A 27 2.11 -1.93 -25.32
C ASP A 27 3.59 -1.60 -25.62
N ARG A 28 4.16 -2.15 -26.71
CA ARG A 28 5.56 -1.89 -27.08
C ARG A 28 5.89 -0.41 -27.31
N PRO A 29 5.06 0.37 -28.04
CA PRO A 29 5.31 1.80 -28.21
C PRO A 29 5.32 2.52 -26.87
N ARG A 30 4.33 2.23 -26.03
CA ARG A 30 4.17 2.81 -24.72
C ARG A 30 5.36 2.54 -23.80
N ARG A 31 5.90 1.31 -23.80
CA ARG A 31 7.11 0.97 -23.08
C ARG A 31 8.32 1.78 -23.56
N ARG A 32 8.44 2.02 -24.86
CA ARG A 32 9.50 2.87 -25.42
C ARG A 32 9.40 4.30 -24.90
N TYR A 33 8.21 4.87 -24.85
CA TYR A 33 7.98 6.20 -24.26
C TYR A 33 8.28 6.20 -22.76
N ALA A 34 7.84 5.19 -22.02
CA ALA A 34 8.17 5.09 -20.59
C ALA A 34 9.69 5.01 -20.36
N LEU A 35 10.42 4.23 -21.17
CA LEU A 35 11.88 4.15 -21.11
C LEU A 35 12.57 5.48 -21.47
N PHE A 36 12.10 6.15 -22.53
CA PHE A 36 12.63 7.46 -22.92
C PHE A 36 12.44 8.48 -21.80
N PHE A 37 11.22 8.60 -21.27
CA PHE A 37 10.95 9.55 -20.20
C PHE A 37 11.59 9.16 -18.87
N SER A 38 11.84 7.88 -18.59
CA SER A 38 12.61 7.48 -17.40
C SER A 38 14.06 7.95 -17.49
N LEU A 39 14.70 7.81 -18.65
CA LEU A 39 16.06 8.32 -18.86
C LEU A 39 16.08 9.86 -18.76
N LEU A 40 15.13 10.52 -19.41
CA LEU A 40 15.02 11.98 -19.37
C LEU A 40 14.81 12.48 -17.93
N THR A 41 13.94 11.81 -17.15
CA THR A 41 13.72 12.11 -15.73
C THR A 41 15.00 11.99 -14.91
N LEU A 42 15.79 10.93 -15.12
CA LEU A 42 17.07 10.74 -14.42
C LEU A 42 18.07 11.84 -14.77
N VAL A 43 18.21 12.15 -16.05
CA VAL A 43 19.14 13.19 -16.52
C VAL A 43 18.74 14.56 -16.00
N LEU A 44 17.48 14.96 -16.19
CA LEU A 44 16.99 16.26 -15.74
C LEU A 44 17.01 16.39 -14.23
N GLY A 45 16.59 15.37 -13.49
CA GLY A 45 16.60 15.39 -12.04
C GLY A 45 18.00 15.46 -11.44
N PHE A 46 18.96 14.72 -12.01
CA PHE A 46 20.36 14.81 -11.60
C PHE A 46 20.97 16.18 -11.92
N THR A 47 20.75 16.68 -13.13
CA THR A 47 21.22 18.03 -13.52
C THR A 47 20.60 19.11 -12.64
N TYR A 48 19.32 19.00 -12.36
CA TYR A 48 18.59 19.90 -11.45
C TYR A 48 19.21 19.91 -10.05
N LEU A 49 19.47 18.74 -9.45
CA LEU A 49 20.09 18.65 -8.13
C LEU A 49 21.52 19.17 -8.11
N LEU A 50 22.34 18.89 -9.13
CA LEU A 50 23.70 19.42 -9.24
C LEU A 50 23.71 20.93 -9.30
N TRP A 51 22.75 21.53 -10.01
CA TRP A 51 22.63 22.97 -10.14
C TRP A 51 22.07 23.60 -8.85
N LEU A 52 21.06 22.97 -8.24
CA LEU A 52 20.38 23.49 -7.05
C LEU A 52 21.28 23.45 -5.79
N THR A 53 22.01 22.38 -5.61
CA THR A 53 22.78 22.13 -4.36
C THR A 53 23.71 23.29 -3.97
N PRO A 54 24.59 23.83 -4.82
CA PRO A 54 25.46 24.93 -4.44
C PRO A 54 24.70 26.21 -4.12
N LEU A 55 23.57 26.48 -4.82
CA LEU A 55 22.75 27.66 -4.55
C LEU A 55 22.12 27.61 -3.17
N VAL A 56 21.51 26.47 -2.83
CA VAL A 56 20.84 26.28 -1.54
C VAL A 56 21.84 26.29 -0.38
N LEU A 57 23.02 25.70 -0.57
CA LEU A 57 24.04 25.65 0.48
C LEU A 57 24.78 27.00 0.74
N GLN A 58 24.59 28.00 -0.10
CA GLN A 58 25.19 29.33 0.12
C GLN A 58 24.60 30.04 1.35
N ASN A 59 23.30 29.89 1.59
CA ASN A 59 22.60 30.58 2.69
C ASN A 59 22.89 29.96 4.05
N ARG A 60 23.08 28.64 4.13
CA ARG A 60 23.41 27.85 5.33
C ARG A 60 22.38 27.95 6.47
N GLU A 61 21.11 28.21 6.12
CA GLU A 61 20.02 28.17 7.10
C GLU A 61 19.36 26.79 7.19
N ILE A 62 18.69 26.50 8.30
CA ILE A 62 18.02 25.20 8.51
C ILE A 62 16.98 24.91 7.40
N PRO A 63 16.13 25.86 6.97
CA PRO A 63 15.19 25.60 5.87
C PRO A 63 15.87 25.18 4.56
N ASP A 64 17.08 25.68 4.25
CA ASP A 64 17.83 25.31 3.05
C ASP A 64 18.20 23.83 3.07
N PHE A 65 18.74 23.35 4.18
CA PHE A 65 19.10 21.94 4.34
C PHE A 65 17.87 21.03 4.27
N LEU A 66 16.75 21.46 4.91
CA LEU A 66 15.51 20.69 4.87
C LEU A 66 14.94 20.61 3.44
N PHE A 67 14.96 21.74 2.71
CA PHE A 67 14.53 21.79 1.32
C PHE A 67 15.37 20.87 0.43
N LEU A 68 16.70 20.96 0.54
CA LEU A 68 17.61 20.11 -0.23
C LEU A 68 17.44 18.62 0.11
N ALA A 69 17.26 18.29 1.39
CA ALA A 69 16.99 16.92 1.83
C ALA A 69 15.67 16.37 1.24
N ALA A 70 14.61 17.20 1.22
CA ALA A 70 13.33 16.84 0.61
C ALA A 70 13.46 16.59 -0.90
N GLU A 71 14.23 17.42 -1.62
CA GLU A 71 14.52 17.24 -3.05
C GLU A 71 15.31 15.96 -3.31
N ILE A 72 16.32 15.66 -2.49
CA ILE A 72 17.12 14.43 -2.60
C ILE A 72 16.24 13.19 -2.38
N VAL A 73 15.43 13.15 -1.31
CA VAL A 73 14.53 12.04 -1.02
C VAL A 73 13.55 11.81 -2.17
N SER A 74 12.96 12.91 -2.70
CA SER A 74 12.03 12.84 -3.82
C SER A 74 12.71 12.34 -5.10
N PHE A 75 13.92 12.82 -5.39
CA PHE A 75 14.68 12.35 -6.55
C PHE A 75 15.12 10.89 -6.41
N LEU A 76 15.53 10.43 -5.23
CA LEU A 76 15.87 9.03 -4.98
C LEU A 76 14.67 8.13 -5.22
N LEU A 77 13.50 8.48 -4.70
CA LEU A 77 12.25 7.73 -4.95
C LEU A 77 11.95 7.63 -6.45
N VAL A 78 11.88 8.78 -7.12
CA VAL A 78 11.56 8.84 -8.56
C VAL A 78 12.64 8.14 -9.40
N GLY A 79 13.91 8.30 -9.02
CA GLY A 79 15.04 7.66 -9.70
C GLY A 79 15.02 6.14 -9.60
N LEU A 80 14.75 5.59 -8.42
CA LEU A 80 14.61 4.14 -8.24
C LEU A 80 13.42 3.60 -9.03
N MET A 81 12.27 4.30 -9.04
CA MET A 81 11.12 3.93 -9.86
C MET A 81 11.43 4.03 -11.36
N ALA A 82 12.20 5.03 -11.81
CA ALA A 82 12.63 5.15 -13.19
C ALA A 82 13.50 3.96 -13.64
N VAL A 83 14.39 3.48 -12.77
CA VAL A 83 15.20 2.28 -13.03
C VAL A 83 14.33 1.01 -13.12
N ASP A 84 13.27 0.91 -12.33
CA ASP A 84 12.35 -0.23 -12.39
C ASP A 84 11.65 -0.37 -13.74
N VAL A 85 11.38 0.75 -14.44
CA VAL A 85 10.80 0.73 -15.79
C VAL A 85 11.65 -0.09 -16.77
N TRP A 86 12.97 -0.12 -16.59
CA TRP A 86 13.88 -0.85 -17.48
C TRP A 86 13.77 -2.36 -17.33
N HIS A 87 13.34 -2.84 -16.17
CA HIS A 87 13.20 -4.25 -15.84
C HIS A 87 11.79 -4.79 -16.10
N LEU A 88 10.80 -3.92 -16.36
CA LEU A 88 9.43 -4.34 -16.65
C LEU A 88 9.38 -5.11 -17.97
N ARG A 89 9.31 -6.43 -17.88
CA ARG A 89 9.06 -7.35 -19.00
C ARG A 89 7.68 -7.95 -18.81
N GLY A 90 6.95 -8.12 -19.92
CA GLY A 90 5.68 -8.83 -19.89
C GLY A 90 5.91 -10.29 -19.54
N HIS A 91 5.64 -10.65 -18.30
CA HIS A 91 5.55 -12.04 -17.88
C HIS A 91 4.17 -12.28 -17.27
N ARG A 92 3.58 -13.43 -17.62
CA ARG A 92 2.39 -13.94 -16.96
C ARG A 92 2.77 -15.22 -16.27
N PRO A 93 2.56 -15.33 -14.98
CA PRO A 93 2.45 -16.65 -14.41
C PRO A 93 1.15 -17.25 -14.96
N GLU A 94 1.24 -18.19 -15.88
CA GLU A 94 0.13 -19.09 -16.16
C GLU A 94 -0.06 -19.97 -14.94
N GLY A 95 -1.33 -20.19 -14.54
CA GLY A 95 -1.61 -21.16 -13.48
C GLY A 95 -0.99 -22.51 -13.83
N LEU A 96 -0.15 -23.03 -12.96
CA LEU A 96 0.46 -24.33 -13.12
C LEU A 96 -0.46 -25.39 -12.52
N SER A 97 -0.66 -26.50 -13.24
CA SER A 97 -1.30 -27.67 -12.63
C SER A 97 -0.37 -28.25 -11.56
N PRO A 98 -0.90 -28.59 -10.37
CA PRO A 98 -0.09 -29.24 -9.35
C PRO A 98 0.34 -30.63 -9.81
N ASP A 99 1.58 -30.99 -9.54
CA ASP A 99 2.15 -32.32 -9.81
C ASP A 99 1.65 -33.40 -8.82
N ARG A 100 1.16 -32.95 -7.68
CA ARG A 100 0.53 -33.77 -6.64
C ARG A 100 -0.58 -33.01 -5.92
N GLN A 101 -1.36 -33.73 -5.13
CA GLN A 101 -2.33 -33.14 -4.22
C GLN A 101 -1.62 -32.63 -2.96
N TRP A 102 -1.47 -31.30 -2.86
CA TRP A 102 -0.88 -30.66 -1.69
C TRP A 102 -1.91 -30.54 -0.56
N PRO A 103 -1.65 -31.06 0.66
CA PRO A 103 -2.49 -30.76 1.81
C PRO A 103 -2.44 -29.27 2.16
N VAL A 104 -3.61 -28.62 2.21
CA VAL A 104 -3.71 -27.17 2.45
C VAL A 104 -4.52 -26.88 3.70
N ASP A 105 -3.95 -26.12 4.63
CA ASP A 105 -4.68 -25.50 5.74
C ASP A 105 -5.14 -24.09 5.33
N VAL A 106 -6.41 -23.81 5.55
CA VAL A 106 -6.98 -22.46 5.32
C VAL A 106 -7.16 -21.77 6.65
N PHE A 107 -6.43 -20.70 6.89
CA PHE A 107 -6.50 -19.90 8.11
C PHE A 107 -7.37 -18.67 7.89
N VAL A 108 -8.37 -18.50 8.75
CA VAL A 108 -9.23 -17.32 8.79
C VAL A 108 -9.11 -16.69 10.17
N PRO A 109 -8.12 -15.77 10.38
CA PRO A 109 -7.98 -15.06 11.63
C PRO A 109 -9.10 -14.03 11.79
N CYS A 110 -9.70 -13.97 12.97
CA CYS A 110 -10.70 -12.99 13.37
C CYS A 110 -10.48 -12.52 14.81
N CYS A 111 -10.95 -11.30 15.11
CA CYS A 111 -10.80 -10.66 16.42
C CYS A 111 -11.89 -9.60 16.65
N GLY A 112 -13.15 -10.07 16.75
CA GLY A 112 -14.30 -9.21 17.05
C GLY A 112 -14.91 -8.50 15.83
N GLU A 113 -14.67 -8.98 14.62
CA GLU A 113 -15.41 -8.57 13.42
C GLU A 113 -16.89 -8.96 13.57
N PRO A 114 -17.81 -8.23 12.91
CA PRO A 114 -19.24 -8.56 12.93
C PRO A 114 -19.50 -9.97 12.40
N LEU A 115 -20.40 -10.70 13.07
CA LEU A 115 -20.71 -12.10 12.73
C LEU A 115 -21.10 -12.29 11.26
N GLU A 116 -21.86 -11.35 10.67
CA GLU A 116 -22.30 -11.44 9.26
C GLU A 116 -21.11 -11.34 8.29
N VAL A 117 -20.08 -10.55 8.63
CA VAL A 117 -18.84 -10.47 7.86
C VAL A 117 -18.13 -11.83 7.88
N ILE A 118 -17.88 -12.36 9.06
CA ILE A 118 -17.23 -13.66 9.25
C ILE A 118 -18.04 -14.77 8.55
N LYS A 119 -19.36 -14.81 8.72
CA LYS A 119 -20.27 -15.78 8.10
C LYS A 119 -20.18 -15.77 6.57
N THR A 120 -20.13 -14.58 5.98
CA THR A 120 -20.00 -14.42 4.52
C THR A 120 -18.67 -15.01 4.03
N THR A 121 -17.58 -14.68 4.69
CA THR A 121 -16.25 -15.22 4.36
C THR A 121 -16.19 -16.72 4.54
N LEU A 122 -16.63 -17.27 5.69
CA LEU A 122 -16.61 -18.70 5.95
C LEU A 122 -17.51 -19.48 4.98
N SER A 123 -18.66 -18.91 4.60
CA SER A 123 -19.54 -19.50 3.58
C SER A 123 -18.88 -19.54 2.20
N ALA A 124 -18.03 -18.57 1.87
CA ALA A 124 -17.24 -18.61 0.64
C ALA A 124 -16.06 -19.60 0.74
N VAL A 125 -15.38 -19.66 1.87
CA VAL A 125 -14.31 -20.65 2.14
C VAL A 125 -14.83 -22.09 2.01
N LYS A 126 -16.06 -22.36 2.47
CA LYS A 126 -16.71 -23.67 2.30
C LYS A 126 -16.82 -24.10 0.83
N ARG A 127 -16.92 -23.13 -0.09
CA ARG A 127 -17.06 -23.36 -1.54
C ARG A 127 -15.74 -23.49 -2.30
N ILE A 128 -14.59 -23.34 -1.66
CA ILE A 128 -13.31 -23.55 -2.33
C ILE A 128 -13.25 -24.99 -2.87
N ALA A 129 -13.05 -25.10 -4.19
CA ALA A 129 -13.10 -26.35 -4.93
C ALA A 129 -11.71 -27.00 -4.99
N TYR A 130 -11.18 -27.42 -3.82
CA TYR A 130 -9.87 -28.06 -3.71
C TYR A 130 -9.86 -29.05 -2.54
N GLN A 131 -9.19 -30.19 -2.73
CA GLN A 131 -8.93 -31.21 -1.70
C GLN A 131 -7.51 -31.78 -1.90
N PRO A 132 -6.81 -32.24 -0.83
CA PRO A 132 -7.25 -32.20 0.57
C PRO A 132 -7.06 -30.81 1.18
N ARG A 133 -8.06 -30.33 1.93
CA ARG A 133 -7.96 -29.09 2.69
C ARG A 133 -8.66 -29.19 4.04
N GLU A 134 -8.08 -28.55 5.04
CA GLU A 134 -8.66 -28.29 6.35
C GLU A 134 -8.85 -26.79 6.57
N VAL A 135 -9.87 -26.39 7.31
CA VAL A 135 -10.17 -24.96 7.56
C VAL A 135 -10.10 -24.70 9.06
N TYR A 136 -9.34 -23.69 9.44
CA TYR A 136 -9.13 -23.25 10.81
C TYR A 136 -9.62 -21.82 10.97
N VAL A 137 -10.65 -21.62 11.80
CA VAL A 137 -11.11 -20.29 12.23
C VAL A 137 -10.32 -19.95 13.49
N LEU A 138 -9.47 -18.94 13.40
CA LEU A 138 -8.56 -18.52 14.47
C LEU A 138 -9.14 -17.29 15.15
N ASP A 139 -9.87 -17.48 16.29
CA ASP A 139 -10.66 -16.42 16.90
C ASP A 139 -10.06 -15.89 18.20
N ASP A 140 -9.41 -14.73 18.12
CA ASP A 140 -8.93 -13.97 19.28
C ASP A 140 -10.04 -13.22 20.02
N GLY A 141 -11.22 -13.11 19.42
CA GLY A 141 -12.41 -12.52 20.06
C GLY A 141 -13.14 -13.47 21.01
N ALA A 142 -12.83 -14.77 20.98
CA ALA A 142 -13.48 -15.84 21.77
C ALA A 142 -15.01 -15.79 21.67
N SER A 143 -15.53 -15.61 20.45
CA SER A 143 -16.95 -15.46 20.21
C SER A 143 -17.65 -16.81 20.12
N ARG A 144 -18.54 -17.11 21.07
CA ARG A 144 -19.37 -18.34 21.02
C ARG A 144 -20.17 -18.46 19.71
N GLN A 145 -20.60 -17.34 19.13
CA GLN A 145 -21.35 -17.35 17.86
C GLN A 145 -20.46 -17.78 16.70
N VAL A 146 -19.19 -17.32 16.70
CA VAL A 146 -18.19 -17.73 15.68
C VAL A 146 -17.83 -19.20 15.83
N ALA A 147 -17.67 -19.70 17.06
CA ALA A 147 -17.42 -21.10 17.33
C ALA A 147 -18.56 -22.00 16.78
N ILE A 148 -19.81 -21.69 17.11
CA ILE A 148 -20.99 -22.43 16.62
C ILE A 148 -21.06 -22.39 15.08
N LEU A 149 -20.76 -21.24 14.47
CA LEU A 149 -20.74 -21.09 13.02
C LEU A 149 -19.65 -21.96 12.38
N ALA A 150 -18.43 -21.94 12.91
CA ALA A 150 -17.30 -22.74 12.42
C ALA A 150 -17.64 -24.25 12.49
N GLU A 151 -18.13 -24.73 13.62
CA GLU A 151 -18.55 -26.13 13.83
C GLU A 151 -19.67 -26.53 12.86
N SER A 152 -20.68 -25.67 12.66
CA SER A 152 -21.79 -25.94 11.72
C SER A 152 -21.33 -26.11 10.27
N LEU A 153 -20.22 -25.46 9.91
CA LEU A 153 -19.58 -25.59 8.60
C LEU A 153 -18.59 -26.78 8.51
N GLY A 154 -18.33 -27.46 9.65
CA GLY A 154 -17.34 -28.53 9.75
C GLY A 154 -15.91 -28.02 9.71
N PHE A 155 -15.65 -26.83 10.29
CA PHE A 155 -14.35 -26.20 10.39
C PHE A 155 -13.80 -26.34 11.81
N HIS A 156 -12.47 -26.34 11.93
CA HIS A 156 -11.81 -26.27 13.23
C HIS A 156 -11.91 -24.86 13.79
N TYR A 157 -12.29 -24.76 15.05
CA TYR A 157 -12.28 -23.50 15.78
C TYR A 157 -11.14 -23.52 16.78
N LEU A 158 -10.28 -22.49 16.73
CA LEU A 158 -9.15 -22.31 17.64
C LEU A 158 -9.22 -20.91 18.25
N SER A 159 -9.14 -20.82 19.57
CA SER A 159 -9.17 -19.54 20.30
C SER A 159 -8.07 -19.50 21.36
N ARG A 160 -7.18 -18.51 21.25
CA ARG A 160 -6.10 -18.30 22.24
C ARG A 160 -6.62 -17.98 23.64
N PRO A 161 -7.64 -17.08 23.80
CA PRO A 161 -8.25 -16.83 25.10
C PRO A 161 -8.87 -18.08 25.73
N GLU A 162 -9.58 -18.91 24.96
CA GLU A 162 -10.15 -20.17 25.48
C GLU A 162 -9.09 -21.19 25.87
N ALA A 163 -7.93 -21.13 25.23
CA ALA A 163 -6.74 -21.91 25.59
C ALA A 163 -5.97 -21.31 26.79
N GLY A 164 -6.44 -20.23 27.40
CA GLY A 164 -5.78 -19.57 28.51
C GLY A 164 -4.53 -18.77 28.13
N LEU A 165 -4.33 -18.47 26.84
CA LEU A 165 -3.16 -17.75 26.33
C LEU A 165 -3.44 -16.24 26.23
N THR A 166 -2.38 -15.44 26.39
CA THR A 166 -2.44 -13.99 26.19
C THR A 166 -2.47 -13.64 24.70
N LEU A 167 -3.16 -12.55 24.34
CA LEU A 167 -3.26 -12.05 22.96
C LEU A 167 -1.99 -11.27 22.53
N GLN A 168 -0.82 -11.84 22.78
CA GLN A 168 0.42 -11.25 22.31
C GLN A 168 0.51 -11.37 20.78
N ASP A 169 1.16 -10.38 20.17
CA ASP A 169 1.50 -10.36 18.74
C ASP A 169 0.30 -10.32 17.77
N CYS A 170 -0.89 -9.94 18.26
CA CYS A 170 -2.06 -9.71 17.41
C CYS A 170 -2.29 -10.84 16.39
N LYS A 171 -2.49 -10.49 15.10
CA LYS A 171 -2.75 -11.45 14.02
C LYS A 171 -1.58 -12.43 13.82
N SER A 172 -0.31 -11.99 13.89
CA SER A 172 0.83 -12.91 13.75
C SER A 172 0.87 -13.97 14.84
N GLY A 173 0.57 -13.62 16.09
CA GLY A 173 0.45 -14.57 17.19
C GLY A 173 -0.69 -15.57 16.97
N ASN A 174 -1.83 -15.10 16.45
CA ASN A 174 -2.97 -15.94 16.12
C ASN A 174 -2.65 -16.92 14.97
N LEU A 175 -1.99 -16.44 13.91
CA LEU A 175 -1.52 -17.29 12.81
C LEU A 175 -0.49 -18.32 13.28
N ASN A 176 0.41 -17.97 14.19
CA ASN A 176 1.39 -18.87 14.78
C ASN A 176 0.71 -19.94 15.66
N PHE A 177 -0.36 -19.58 16.37
CA PHE A 177 -1.16 -20.53 17.10
C PHE A 177 -1.83 -21.56 16.15
N GLY A 178 -2.42 -21.08 15.04
CA GLY A 178 -2.91 -21.94 13.98
C GLY A 178 -1.84 -22.83 13.37
N LEU A 179 -0.63 -22.32 13.13
CA LEU A 179 0.50 -23.08 12.60
C LEU A 179 0.90 -24.26 13.50
N GLN A 180 0.84 -24.10 14.82
CA GLN A 180 1.15 -25.12 15.80
C GLN A 180 0.07 -26.23 15.90
N HIS A 181 -1.19 -25.91 15.56
CA HIS A 181 -2.34 -26.80 15.70
C HIS A 181 -2.83 -27.39 14.37
N SER A 182 -2.08 -27.21 13.30
CA SER A 182 -2.41 -27.68 11.96
C SER A 182 -1.23 -28.42 11.31
N ARG A 183 -1.47 -29.11 10.17
CA ARG A 183 -0.46 -30.01 9.57
C ARG A 183 -0.34 -29.93 8.05
N GLY A 184 -1.14 -29.10 7.38
CA GLY A 184 -1.09 -28.95 5.92
C GLY A 184 0.29 -28.46 5.45
N GLU A 185 0.76 -28.95 4.34
CA GLU A 185 2.05 -28.53 3.76
C GLU A 185 2.03 -27.11 3.22
N LEU A 186 0.84 -26.65 2.84
CA LEU A 186 0.59 -25.27 2.40
C LEU A 186 -0.44 -24.62 3.32
N ILE A 187 -0.35 -23.30 3.45
CA ILE A 187 -1.25 -22.50 4.30
C ILE A 187 -1.80 -21.35 3.48
N LEU A 188 -3.11 -21.34 3.24
CA LEU A 188 -3.83 -20.20 2.66
C LEU A 188 -4.30 -19.30 3.81
N VAL A 189 -3.89 -18.03 3.81
CA VAL A 189 -4.38 -17.02 4.76
C VAL A 189 -5.43 -16.15 4.08
N LEU A 190 -6.57 -15.97 4.75
CA LEU A 190 -7.68 -15.10 4.32
C LEU A 190 -8.16 -14.28 5.51
N ASP A 191 -8.15 -12.96 5.42
CA ASP A 191 -8.72 -12.11 6.45
C ASP A 191 -10.23 -12.35 6.62
N ALA A 192 -10.76 -12.04 7.80
CA ALA A 192 -12.15 -12.31 8.16
C ALA A 192 -13.18 -11.65 7.23
N ASP A 193 -12.78 -10.63 6.49
CA ASP A 193 -13.59 -9.89 5.51
C ASP A 193 -13.26 -10.20 4.04
N GLN A 194 -12.33 -11.14 3.79
CA GLN A 194 -11.86 -11.47 2.43
C GLN A 194 -12.57 -12.70 1.86
N VAL A 195 -13.49 -12.46 0.95
CA VAL A 195 -14.29 -13.49 0.27
C VAL A 195 -13.48 -14.10 -0.88
N PRO A 196 -13.06 -15.38 -0.80
CA PRO A 196 -12.26 -16.02 -1.85
C PRO A 196 -13.10 -16.48 -3.05
N ALA A 197 -12.46 -16.54 -4.21
CA ALA A 197 -12.98 -17.25 -5.38
C ALA A 197 -12.91 -18.78 -5.14
N PRO A 198 -13.89 -19.56 -5.63
CA PRO A 198 -13.92 -21.01 -5.43
C PRO A 198 -12.70 -21.74 -5.98
N ASP A 199 -12.05 -21.21 -6.99
CA ASP A 199 -10.89 -21.79 -7.69
C ASP A 199 -9.54 -21.24 -7.21
N ILE A 200 -9.50 -20.49 -6.10
CA ILE A 200 -8.28 -19.86 -5.59
C ILE A 200 -7.13 -20.87 -5.41
N LEU A 201 -7.36 -21.99 -4.74
CA LEU A 201 -6.32 -22.99 -4.52
C LEU A 201 -5.92 -23.71 -5.81
N GLN A 202 -6.88 -24.02 -6.70
CA GLN A 202 -6.59 -24.63 -7.99
C GLN A 202 -5.62 -23.76 -8.82
N LYS A 203 -5.70 -22.44 -8.69
CA LYS A 203 -4.83 -21.51 -9.43
C LYS A 203 -3.48 -21.27 -8.78
N LEU A 204 -3.38 -21.41 -7.45
CA LEU A 204 -2.17 -21.03 -6.72
C LEU A 204 -1.27 -22.21 -6.35
N VAL A 205 -1.85 -23.38 -6.09
CA VAL A 205 -1.11 -24.52 -5.51
C VAL A 205 -0.04 -25.08 -6.46
N GLY A 206 -0.28 -25.07 -7.77
CA GLY A 206 0.67 -25.62 -8.76
C GLY A 206 2.02 -24.90 -8.81
N PHE A 207 2.13 -23.68 -8.32
CA PHE A 207 3.42 -22.98 -8.24
C PHE A 207 4.38 -23.60 -7.23
N PHE A 208 3.87 -24.36 -6.26
CA PHE A 208 4.66 -25.06 -5.25
C PHE A 208 5.33 -26.34 -5.75
N ASN A 209 5.10 -26.76 -7.00
CA ASN A 209 5.90 -27.76 -7.69
C ASN A 209 7.39 -27.35 -7.77
N GLN A 210 7.67 -26.05 -7.65
CA GLN A 210 9.02 -25.52 -7.55
C GLN A 210 9.45 -25.48 -6.08
N ASP A 211 10.49 -26.25 -5.73
CA ASP A 211 10.93 -26.44 -4.33
C ASP A 211 11.27 -25.15 -3.58
N ARG A 212 11.74 -24.14 -4.30
CA ARG A 212 12.16 -22.86 -3.69
C ARG A 212 11.05 -21.83 -3.56
N VAL A 213 9.82 -22.11 -3.99
CA VAL A 213 8.70 -21.19 -3.83
C VAL A 213 8.19 -21.25 -2.40
N ALA A 214 8.34 -20.15 -1.68
CA ALA A 214 7.92 -19.98 -0.30
C ALA A 214 6.46 -19.53 -0.19
N TYR A 215 6.06 -18.60 -1.05
CA TYR A 215 4.67 -18.13 -1.07
C TYR A 215 4.26 -17.62 -2.44
N VAL A 216 2.94 -17.64 -2.65
CA VAL A 216 2.27 -17.10 -3.83
C VAL A 216 1.20 -16.12 -3.38
N GLN A 217 1.37 -14.85 -3.70
CA GLN A 217 0.41 -13.80 -3.39
C GLN A 217 -0.52 -13.58 -4.58
N SER A 218 -1.83 -13.74 -4.41
CA SER A 218 -2.81 -13.31 -5.41
C SER A 218 -3.12 -11.82 -5.27
N ARG A 219 -3.61 -11.20 -6.36
CA ARG A 219 -4.08 -9.82 -6.30
C ARG A 219 -5.32 -9.73 -5.41
N GLN A 220 -5.28 -8.86 -4.43
CA GLN A 220 -6.45 -8.48 -3.65
C GLN A 220 -7.32 -7.45 -4.41
N ALA A 221 -8.62 -7.49 -4.18
CA ALA A 221 -9.56 -6.46 -4.58
C ALA A 221 -10.47 -6.11 -3.42
N PHE A 222 -11.17 -4.97 -3.54
CA PHE A 222 -12.01 -4.45 -2.48
C PHE A 222 -13.38 -4.03 -3.02
N PHE A 223 -14.38 -4.01 -2.16
CA PHE A 223 -15.66 -3.36 -2.41
C PHE A 223 -15.46 -1.85 -2.26
N LEU A 224 -15.69 -1.09 -3.31
CA LEU A 224 -15.32 0.32 -3.38
C LEU A 224 -16.50 1.17 -3.85
N PRO A 225 -16.69 2.37 -3.28
CA PRO A 225 -17.61 3.35 -3.82
C PRO A 225 -17.18 3.83 -5.21
N LYS A 226 -18.11 4.39 -5.97
CA LYS A 226 -17.80 4.94 -7.30
C LYS A 226 -16.71 6.01 -7.20
N GLY A 227 -15.74 5.91 -8.09
CA GLY A 227 -14.62 6.84 -8.14
C GLY A 227 -13.53 6.56 -7.12
N ASP A 228 -13.71 5.62 -6.19
CA ASP A 228 -12.71 5.25 -5.17
C ASP A 228 -12.04 6.49 -4.54
N PRO A 229 -12.78 7.30 -3.76
CA PRO A 229 -12.33 8.61 -3.31
C PRO A 229 -11.04 8.59 -2.50
N PHE A 230 -10.75 7.49 -1.81
CA PHE A 230 -9.55 7.30 -0.99
C PHE A 230 -8.48 6.42 -1.65
N TYR A 231 -8.64 6.10 -2.95
CA TYR A 231 -7.71 5.26 -3.70
C TYR A 231 -7.39 3.91 -3.02
N ASN A 232 -8.41 3.27 -2.45
CA ASN A 232 -8.26 1.98 -1.76
C ASN A 232 -8.03 0.80 -2.72
N ALA A 233 -8.33 0.96 -4.02
CA ALA A 233 -7.98 -0.02 -5.05
C ALA A 233 -6.48 -0.25 -5.17
N ASP A 234 -5.68 0.72 -4.79
CA ASP A 234 -4.21 0.72 -4.84
C ASP A 234 -3.63 0.13 -6.14
N ARG A 235 -4.18 0.58 -7.27
CA ARG A 235 -3.93 -0.02 -8.59
C ARG A 235 -2.47 0.04 -9.01
N VAL A 236 -1.76 1.10 -8.63
CA VAL A 236 -0.34 1.24 -8.95
C VAL A 236 0.46 0.16 -8.22
N PHE A 237 0.13 -0.11 -6.96
CA PHE A 237 0.78 -1.17 -6.20
C PHE A 237 0.49 -2.55 -6.79
N TYR A 238 -0.78 -2.96 -6.88
CA TYR A 238 -1.15 -4.30 -7.33
C TYR A 238 -0.91 -4.55 -8.82
N GLU A 239 -1.13 -3.54 -9.67
CA GLU A 239 -1.11 -3.72 -11.12
C GLU A 239 0.21 -3.32 -11.77
N THR A 240 1.18 -2.79 -11.01
CA THR A 240 2.50 -2.42 -11.54
C THR A 240 3.63 -2.79 -10.59
N MET A 241 3.61 -2.31 -9.35
CA MET A 241 4.73 -2.54 -8.43
C MET A 241 4.88 -4.02 -8.09
N GLN A 242 3.81 -4.71 -7.72
CA GLN A 242 3.87 -6.15 -7.41
C GLN A 242 4.31 -7.00 -8.61
N LEU A 243 4.01 -6.58 -9.84
CA LEU A 243 4.50 -7.26 -11.04
C LEU A 243 5.99 -7.03 -11.27
N SER A 244 6.49 -5.83 -11.00
CA SER A 244 7.92 -5.54 -10.99
C SER A 244 8.62 -6.32 -9.86
N ASN A 245 8.00 -6.39 -8.70
CA ASN A 245 8.48 -7.16 -7.56
C ASN A 245 8.58 -8.67 -7.88
N ASP A 246 7.62 -9.23 -8.61
CA ASP A 246 7.65 -10.64 -9.05
C ASP A 246 8.89 -10.94 -9.88
N LEU A 247 9.17 -10.08 -10.87
CA LEU A 247 10.38 -10.22 -11.71
C LEU A 247 11.69 -10.11 -10.93
N ALA A 248 11.66 -9.37 -9.82
CA ALA A 248 12.81 -9.14 -8.94
C ALA A 248 12.92 -10.17 -7.80
N ASN A 249 11.98 -11.11 -7.70
CA ASN A 249 11.82 -11.96 -6.51
C ASN A 249 11.69 -11.12 -5.22
N ALA A 250 10.88 -10.09 -5.24
CA ALA A 250 10.67 -9.12 -4.17
C ALA A 250 9.17 -8.89 -3.89
N VAL A 251 8.31 -9.86 -4.22
CA VAL A 251 6.87 -9.76 -3.99
C VAL A 251 6.62 -9.50 -2.50
N VAL A 252 5.74 -8.56 -2.21
CA VAL A 252 5.31 -8.29 -0.84
C VAL A 252 4.05 -9.09 -0.57
N SER A 253 4.04 -9.85 0.52
CA SER A 253 2.79 -10.44 1.02
C SER A 253 1.87 -9.33 1.52
N CYS A 254 0.58 -9.50 1.28
CA CYS A 254 -0.48 -8.56 1.69
C CYS A 254 -1.36 -9.14 2.80
N GLY A 255 -0.92 -10.21 3.46
CA GLY A 255 -1.57 -10.81 4.62
C GLY A 255 -2.86 -11.56 4.34
N SER A 256 -3.39 -11.49 3.10
CA SER A 256 -4.61 -12.20 2.70
C SER A 256 -4.56 -12.60 1.23
N GLY A 257 -5.26 -13.68 0.86
CA GLY A 257 -5.20 -14.23 -0.50
C GLY A 257 -3.81 -14.75 -0.87
N VAL A 258 -3.04 -15.16 0.10
CA VAL A 258 -1.66 -15.66 -0.02
C VAL A 258 -1.58 -17.10 0.44
N VAL A 259 -0.88 -17.92 -0.33
CA VAL A 259 -0.53 -19.30 0.06
C VAL A 259 0.94 -19.35 0.42
N TYR A 260 1.25 -19.86 1.61
CA TYR A 260 2.61 -20.08 2.11
C TYR A 260 2.97 -21.57 2.11
N ARG A 261 4.23 -21.88 1.88
CA ARG A 261 4.81 -23.20 2.17
C ARG A 261 5.10 -23.29 3.68
N ARG A 262 4.51 -24.25 4.38
CA ARG A 262 4.68 -24.45 5.83
C ARG A 262 6.15 -24.52 6.24
N GLN A 263 6.94 -25.35 5.54
CA GLN A 263 8.37 -25.50 5.80
C GLN A 263 9.09 -24.13 5.93
N THR A 264 8.76 -23.18 5.06
CA THR A 264 9.39 -21.85 5.08
C THR A 264 9.08 -21.07 6.35
N LEU A 265 7.84 -21.19 6.85
CA LEU A 265 7.43 -20.55 8.10
C LEU A 265 8.09 -21.24 9.29
N GLU A 266 8.14 -22.56 9.31
CA GLU A 266 8.79 -23.32 10.39
C GLU A 266 10.30 -23.04 10.48
N GLU A 267 11.00 -22.93 9.35
CA GLU A 267 12.41 -22.52 9.29
C GLU A 267 12.68 -21.12 9.85
N MET A 268 11.64 -20.26 9.87
CA MET A 268 11.72 -18.92 10.46
C MET A 268 11.32 -18.88 11.94
N GLY A 269 10.71 -19.94 12.46
CA GLY A 269 10.07 -19.95 13.76
C GLY A 269 8.64 -19.42 13.76
N GLY A 270 7.99 -19.35 12.59
CA GLY A 270 6.62 -18.90 12.37
C GLY A 270 6.53 -17.58 11.60
N PHE A 271 5.32 -17.00 11.58
CA PHE A 271 5.09 -15.66 11.08
C PHE A 271 5.84 -14.63 11.94
N ALA A 272 6.39 -13.60 11.32
CA ALA A 272 7.18 -12.60 12.03
C ALA A 272 6.32 -11.83 13.05
N THR A 273 6.82 -11.72 14.28
CA THR A 273 6.07 -11.13 15.40
C THR A 273 6.62 -9.80 15.90
N TRP A 274 7.82 -9.40 15.48
CA TRP A 274 8.43 -8.18 16.03
C TRP A 274 7.81 -6.87 15.48
N ASN A 275 7.10 -6.92 14.35
CA ASN A 275 6.26 -5.84 13.84
C ASN A 275 4.78 -6.07 14.20
N LEU A 276 3.91 -5.09 13.94
CA LEU A 276 2.46 -5.18 14.22
C LEU A 276 1.73 -5.93 13.12
N VAL A 277 2.09 -5.66 11.86
CA VAL A 277 1.56 -6.32 10.67
C VAL A 277 2.58 -7.34 10.19
N GLU A 278 2.18 -8.60 10.18
CA GLU A 278 3.07 -9.74 9.96
C GLU A 278 3.51 -9.89 8.51
N ASP A 279 2.68 -9.49 7.54
CA ASP A 279 2.78 -9.87 6.13
C ASP A 279 4.04 -9.31 5.45
N PHE A 280 4.23 -7.98 5.54
CA PHE A 280 5.41 -7.32 4.97
C PHE A 280 6.69 -7.85 5.60
N THR A 281 6.72 -7.96 6.93
CA THR A 281 7.89 -8.41 7.67
C THR A 281 8.19 -9.89 7.41
N THR A 282 7.16 -10.76 7.38
CA THR A 282 7.31 -12.19 7.05
C THR A 282 7.86 -12.37 5.64
N SER A 283 7.33 -11.64 4.65
CA SER A 283 7.86 -11.72 3.27
C SER A 283 9.31 -11.24 3.17
N TYR A 284 9.65 -10.17 3.87
CA TYR A 284 11.01 -9.64 3.94
C TYR A 284 12.01 -10.66 4.54
N GLU A 285 11.64 -11.31 5.63
CA GLU A 285 12.44 -12.34 6.28
C GLU A 285 12.60 -13.60 5.42
N ILE A 286 11.53 -14.05 4.78
CA ILE A 286 11.55 -15.18 3.85
C ILE A 286 12.53 -14.93 2.70
N LEU A 287 12.42 -13.76 2.06
CA LEU A 287 13.26 -13.40 0.91
C LEU A 287 14.73 -13.26 1.30
N SER A 288 15.02 -12.77 2.50
CA SER A 288 16.40 -12.67 3.01
C SER A 288 17.08 -14.03 3.22
N ARG A 289 16.30 -15.12 3.32
CA ARG A 289 16.79 -16.51 3.40
C ARG A 289 16.94 -17.18 2.03
N GLY A 290 16.75 -16.43 0.94
CA GLY A 290 16.94 -16.91 -0.43
C GLY A 290 15.78 -17.73 -0.99
N TRP A 291 14.63 -17.71 -0.35
CA TRP A 291 13.40 -18.28 -0.88
C TRP A 291 12.83 -17.44 -2.02
N ARG A 292 11.92 -18.03 -2.80
CA ARG A 292 11.24 -17.37 -3.91
C ARG A 292 9.81 -16.99 -3.56
N SER A 293 9.39 -15.84 -4.08
CA SER A 293 8.02 -15.39 -4.04
C SER A 293 7.43 -15.32 -5.46
N ILE A 294 6.11 -15.47 -5.56
CA ILE A 294 5.39 -15.34 -6.82
C ILE A 294 4.19 -14.41 -6.61
N TYR A 295 3.98 -13.51 -7.57
CA TYR A 295 2.77 -12.71 -7.65
C TYR A 295 1.84 -13.24 -8.74
N PHE A 296 0.62 -13.62 -8.35
CA PHE A 296 -0.43 -14.01 -9.28
C PHE A 296 -1.38 -12.84 -9.53
N PRO A 297 -1.33 -12.17 -10.70
CA PRO A 297 -1.91 -10.85 -10.91
C PRO A 297 -3.44 -10.85 -11.12
N TYR A 298 -4.11 -11.95 -10.81
CA TYR A 298 -5.56 -12.07 -10.94
C TYR A 298 -6.23 -11.96 -9.57
N VAL A 299 -7.41 -11.32 -9.58
CA VAL A 299 -8.23 -11.19 -8.37
C VAL A 299 -8.81 -12.55 -8.02
N LEU A 300 -8.40 -13.08 -6.87
CA LEU A 300 -8.91 -14.34 -6.33
C LEU A 300 -9.57 -14.16 -4.95
N SER A 301 -9.55 -12.95 -4.40
CA SER A 301 -10.31 -12.60 -3.21
C SER A 301 -10.73 -11.13 -3.26
N ARG A 302 -11.82 -10.81 -2.55
CA ARG A 302 -12.34 -9.45 -2.44
C ARG A 302 -12.78 -9.20 -1.01
N GLY A 303 -12.33 -8.08 -0.44
CA GLY A 303 -12.58 -7.70 0.93
C GLY A 303 -13.19 -6.31 1.09
N LEU A 304 -13.34 -5.91 2.34
CA LEU A 304 -13.79 -4.58 2.70
C LEU A 304 -12.62 -3.58 2.63
N ALA A 305 -12.95 -2.33 2.35
CA ALA A 305 -12.01 -1.22 2.42
C ALA A 305 -12.60 -0.12 3.32
N PRO A 306 -11.77 0.68 3.99
CA PRO A 306 -12.26 1.82 4.74
C PRO A 306 -13.07 2.77 3.85
N THR A 307 -14.24 3.19 4.31
CA THR A 307 -15.13 4.11 3.59
C THR A 307 -15.07 5.54 4.11
N ASP A 308 -14.40 5.74 5.25
CA ASP A 308 -14.14 7.04 5.86
C ASP A 308 -12.64 7.32 6.03
N LEU A 309 -12.30 8.59 6.24
CA LEU A 309 -10.91 9.00 6.38
C LEU A 309 -10.26 8.46 7.65
N VAL A 310 -11.01 8.28 8.73
CA VAL A 310 -10.47 7.75 10.00
C VAL A 310 -10.00 6.31 9.82
N GLY A 311 -10.81 5.49 9.15
CA GLY A 311 -10.43 4.12 8.79
C GLY A 311 -9.22 4.08 7.85
N VAL A 312 -9.21 4.95 6.83
CA VAL A 312 -8.06 5.10 5.92
C VAL A 312 -6.80 5.49 6.72
N TYR A 313 -6.89 6.48 7.62
CA TYR A 313 -5.75 6.92 8.42
C TYR A 313 -5.22 5.80 9.34
N ARG A 314 -6.09 5.02 9.98
CA ARG A 314 -5.70 3.87 10.80
C ARG A 314 -4.92 2.84 9.98
N GLN A 315 -5.46 2.46 8.83
CA GLN A 315 -4.84 1.48 7.95
C GLN A 315 -3.49 1.99 7.40
N ARG A 316 -3.45 3.21 6.86
CA ARG A 316 -2.23 3.80 6.28
C ARG A 316 -1.17 4.11 7.35
N PHE A 317 -1.58 4.47 8.56
CA PHE A 317 -0.67 4.61 9.70
C PHE A 317 0.07 3.31 9.99
N GLN A 318 -0.63 2.20 10.08
CA GLN A 318 -0.04 0.90 10.38
C GLN A 318 0.92 0.43 9.28
N TRP A 319 0.51 0.56 8.02
CA TRP A 319 1.38 0.18 6.90
C TRP A 319 2.67 1.03 6.86
N CYS A 320 2.54 2.33 7.06
CA CYS A 320 3.69 3.23 7.14
C CYS A 320 4.57 2.90 8.35
N LEU A 321 3.96 2.74 9.54
CA LEU A 321 4.66 2.46 10.79
C LEU A 321 5.55 1.22 10.68
N ASP A 322 5.02 0.10 10.22
CA ASP A 322 5.75 -1.15 10.14
C ASP A 322 6.83 -1.13 9.05
N THR A 323 6.53 -0.52 7.92
CA THR A 323 7.52 -0.31 6.86
C THR A 323 8.66 0.59 7.34
N MET A 324 8.36 1.65 8.10
CA MET A 324 9.38 2.57 8.62
C MET A 324 10.14 1.98 9.81
N ARG A 325 9.54 1.07 10.58
CA ARG A 325 10.30 0.31 11.60
C ARG A 325 11.36 -0.57 10.95
N LEU A 326 11.05 -1.24 9.83
CA LEU A 326 12.07 -1.93 9.03
C LEU A 326 13.13 -0.96 8.51
N PHE A 327 12.73 0.21 8.01
CA PHE A 327 13.68 1.21 7.52
C PHE A 327 14.68 1.66 8.58
N PHE A 328 14.24 1.94 9.81
CA PHE A 328 15.11 2.43 10.88
C PHE A 328 15.88 1.32 11.58
N TRP A 329 15.27 0.14 11.77
CA TRP A 329 15.78 -0.86 12.69
C TRP A 329 16.26 -2.17 12.04
N ASP A 330 15.84 -2.45 10.82
CA ASP A 330 16.32 -3.60 10.00
C ASP A 330 16.36 -3.22 8.51
N ASN A 331 17.16 -2.21 8.20
CA ASN A 331 17.19 -1.57 6.88
C ASN A 331 17.64 -2.54 5.78
N PRO A 332 16.91 -2.59 4.64
CA PRO A 332 17.26 -3.49 3.54
C PRO A 332 18.66 -3.27 2.96
N LEU A 333 19.23 -2.08 3.05
CA LEU A 333 20.61 -1.84 2.59
C LEU A 333 21.63 -2.72 3.32
N TRP A 334 21.41 -2.96 4.61
CA TRP A 334 22.29 -3.74 5.48
C TRP A 334 21.83 -5.18 5.67
N LYS A 335 20.59 -5.52 5.25
CA LYS A 335 20.04 -6.87 5.41
C LYS A 335 20.84 -7.86 4.58
N ARG A 336 21.41 -8.86 5.26
CA ARG A 336 22.10 -9.97 4.61
C ARG A 336 21.09 -10.88 3.90
N GLY A 337 21.52 -11.49 2.80
CA GLY A 337 20.70 -12.42 2.01
C GLY A 337 19.81 -11.76 0.96
N LEU A 338 19.47 -10.48 1.08
CA LEU A 338 18.76 -9.77 0.02
C LEU A 338 19.70 -9.37 -1.12
N THR A 339 19.28 -9.61 -2.36
CA THR A 339 19.93 -9.09 -3.56
C THR A 339 19.74 -7.58 -3.69
N TRP A 340 20.61 -6.91 -4.47
CA TRP A 340 20.48 -5.47 -4.73
C TRP A 340 19.13 -5.09 -5.34
N THR A 341 18.61 -5.94 -6.23
CA THR A 341 17.30 -5.73 -6.84
C THR A 341 16.19 -5.77 -5.79
N GLN A 342 16.21 -6.76 -4.88
CA GLN A 342 15.25 -6.84 -3.77
C GLN A 342 15.35 -5.63 -2.84
N LYS A 343 16.58 -5.25 -2.44
CA LYS A 343 16.83 -4.05 -1.61
C LYS A 343 16.20 -2.80 -2.22
N ARG A 344 16.38 -2.60 -3.53
CA ARG A 344 15.81 -1.47 -4.27
C ARG A 344 14.28 -1.45 -4.18
N HIS A 345 13.60 -2.59 -4.39
CA HIS A 345 12.14 -2.65 -4.33
C HIS A 345 11.60 -2.34 -2.94
N PHE A 346 12.23 -2.84 -1.88
CA PHE A 346 11.86 -2.47 -0.52
C PHE A 346 12.10 -0.98 -0.25
N LEU A 347 13.22 -0.42 -0.72
CA LEU A 347 13.52 1.01 -0.56
C LEU A 347 12.52 1.91 -1.29
N ILE A 348 11.98 1.55 -2.44
CA ILE A 348 10.94 2.33 -3.13
C ILE A 348 9.73 2.53 -2.21
N ILE A 349 9.26 1.46 -1.57
CA ILE A 349 8.12 1.54 -0.64
C ILE A 349 8.47 2.43 0.56
N MET A 350 9.64 2.26 1.16
CA MET A 350 10.10 3.05 2.31
C MET A 350 10.27 4.52 1.98
N LEU A 351 10.90 4.83 0.85
CA LEU A 351 11.09 6.21 0.38
C LEU A 351 9.77 6.88 0.02
N SER A 352 8.75 6.14 -0.42
CA SER A 352 7.43 6.71 -0.68
C SER A 352 6.78 7.25 0.60
N TYR A 353 6.95 6.55 1.73
CA TYR A 353 6.49 7.03 3.04
C TYR A 353 7.32 8.21 3.56
N LEU A 354 8.66 8.17 3.40
CA LEU A 354 9.52 9.32 3.75
C LEU A 354 9.17 10.56 2.92
N ALA A 355 8.96 10.41 1.61
CA ALA A 355 8.54 11.50 0.76
C ALA A 355 7.20 12.08 1.22
N SER A 356 6.21 11.21 1.51
CA SER A 356 4.90 11.64 1.97
C SER A 356 4.94 12.34 3.33
N GLY A 357 5.57 11.74 4.33
CA GLY A 357 5.53 12.24 5.70
C GLY A 357 6.53 13.35 6.02
N LEU A 358 7.63 13.47 5.26
CA LEU A 358 8.68 14.46 5.53
C LEU A 358 8.88 15.43 4.36
N ALA A 359 9.08 14.95 3.13
CA ALA A 359 9.43 15.85 2.03
C ALA A 359 8.25 16.73 1.60
N PHE A 360 7.04 16.20 1.46
CA PHE A 360 5.89 17.02 1.03
C PHE A 360 5.50 18.09 2.02
N PRO A 361 5.44 17.87 3.36
CA PRO A 361 5.24 18.97 4.31
C PRO A 361 6.27 20.09 4.19
N ILE A 362 7.55 19.75 3.93
CA ILE A 362 8.59 20.74 3.68
C ILE A 362 8.25 21.56 2.42
N PHE A 363 7.90 20.91 1.31
CA PHE A 363 7.49 21.60 0.09
C PHE A 363 6.25 22.47 0.28
N TYR A 364 5.33 22.11 1.18
CA TYR A 364 4.18 22.96 1.51
C TYR A 364 4.60 24.17 2.36
N ALA A 365 5.58 24.01 3.23
CA ALA A 365 6.04 25.11 4.08
C ALA A 365 6.90 26.16 3.33
N ILE A 366 7.61 25.77 2.26
CA ILE A 366 8.52 26.67 1.54
C ILE A 366 7.84 27.95 1.01
N PRO A 367 6.73 27.89 0.24
CA PRO A 367 6.07 29.11 -0.21
C PRO A 367 5.58 30.00 0.96
N LEU A 368 5.14 29.36 2.06
CA LEU A 368 4.69 30.11 3.25
C LEU A 368 5.83 30.88 3.91
N LEU A 369 7.04 30.31 3.99
CA LEU A 369 8.23 31.00 4.49
C LEU A 369 8.61 32.19 3.59
N VAL A 370 8.48 32.04 2.27
CA VAL A 370 8.72 33.13 1.32
C VAL A 370 7.74 34.27 1.58
N TYR A 371 6.45 33.99 1.76
CA TYR A 371 5.45 35.05 2.03
C TYR A 371 5.69 35.76 3.35
N LEU A 372 6.09 35.03 4.41
CA LEU A 372 6.25 35.58 5.74
C LEU A 372 7.53 36.38 5.94
N ARG A 373 8.62 36.04 5.25
CA ARG A 373 9.95 36.57 5.51
C ARG A 373 10.60 37.25 4.29
N GLY A 374 9.98 37.19 3.12
CA GLY A 374 10.61 37.61 1.86
C GLY A 374 11.85 36.77 1.53
N TYR A 375 12.00 35.60 2.16
CA TYR A 375 13.16 34.77 2.02
C TYR A 375 13.12 34.01 0.68
N SER A 376 14.19 34.09 -0.11
CA SER A 376 14.32 33.31 -1.33
C SER A 376 15.50 32.36 -1.21
N PHE A 377 15.23 31.06 -1.34
CA PHE A 377 16.26 30.03 -1.44
C PHE A 377 17.12 30.17 -2.70
N LEU A 378 16.64 30.92 -3.68
CA LEU A 378 17.16 30.92 -5.05
C LEU A 378 17.92 32.20 -5.38
N GLN A 379 17.86 33.21 -4.51
CA GLN A 379 18.64 34.45 -4.62
C GLN A 379 18.63 35.11 -6.01
N GLY A 380 17.48 35.20 -6.67
CA GLY A 380 17.34 35.76 -8.03
C GLY A 380 17.40 34.71 -9.15
N TYR A 381 17.58 33.44 -8.82
CA TYR A 381 17.56 32.33 -9.80
C TYR A 381 16.17 31.66 -9.90
N GLU A 382 15.09 32.36 -9.56
CA GLU A 382 13.71 31.83 -9.58
C GLU A 382 13.30 31.33 -10.96
N LEU A 383 13.62 32.08 -12.02
CA LEU A 383 13.27 31.69 -13.38
C LEU A 383 14.03 30.45 -13.86
N PRO A 384 15.38 30.38 -13.74
CA PRO A 384 16.12 29.14 -14.03
C PRO A 384 15.63 27.94 -13.22
N TYR A 385 15.33 28.12 -11.93
CA TYR A 385 14.74 27.08 -11.10
C TYR A 385 13.42 26.61 -11.67
N GLY A 386 12.51 27.54 -11.97
CA GLY A 386 11.19 27.20 -12.53
C GLY A 386 11.29 26.40 -13.81
N VAL A 387 12.19 26.79 -14.73
CA VAL A 387 12.39 26.09 -16.01
C VAL A 387 12.91 24.66 -15.78
N LEU A 388 13.98 24.50 -14.98
CA LEU A 388 14.55 23.19 -14.69
C LEU A 388 13.60 22.30 -13.92
N ARG A 389 12.92 22.84 -12.91
CA ARG A 389 11.95 22.11 -12.10
C ARG A 389 10.75 21.65 -12.92
N LEU A 390 10.17 22.51 -13.75
CA LEU A 390 9.04 22.16 -14.60
C LEU A 390 9.43 21.14 -15.67
N ALA A 391 10.62 21.25 -16.26
CA ALA A 391 11.12 20.26 -17.22
C ALA A 391 11.28 18.87 -16.57
N TYR A 392 11.86 18.82 -15.36
CA TYR A 392 12.00 17.59 -14.58
C TYR A 392 10.64 17.00 -14.18
N LEU A 393 9.72 17.84 -13.67
CA LEU A 393 8.36 17.41 -13.31
C LEU A 393 7.58 16.90 -14.53
N ALA A 394 7.67 17.60 -15.67
CA ALA A 394 7.00 17.16 -16.90
C ALA A 394 7.51 15.80 -17.38
N ALA A 395 8.83 15.60 -17.38
CA ALA A 395 9.42 14.29 -17.72
C ALA A 395 8.95 13.19 -16.76
N THR A 396 8.90 13.48 -15.44
CA THR A 396 8.43 12.56 -14.40
C THR A 396 6.95 12.21 -14.58
N ILE A 397 6.10 13.21 -14.84
CA ILE A 397 4.67 13.00 -15.07
C ILE A 397 4.45 12.15 -16.33
N LEU A 398 5.18 12.43 -17.41
CA LEU A 398 5.09 11.66 -18.65
C LEU A 398 5.61 10.22 -18.46
N MET A 399 6.70 10.03 -17.71
CA MET A 399 7.16 8.70 -17.32
C MET A 399 6.06 7.92 -16.61
N PHE A 400 5.45 8.49 -15.58
CA PHE A 400 4.38 7.84 -14.84
C PHE A 400 3.10 7.66 -15.66
N HIS A 401 2.76 8.60 -16.53
CA HIS A 401 1.63 8.46 -17.44
C HIS A 401 1.78 7.22 -18.33
N PHE A 402 2.95 7.03 -18.94
CA PHE A 402 3.21 5.86 -19.78
C PHE A 402 3.42 4.58 -18.97
N LEU A 403 3.96 4.65 -17.76
CA LEU A 403 4.16 3.50 -16.88
C LEU A 403 2.84 3.01 -16.27
N PHE A 404 2.03 3.92 -15.74
CA PHE A 404 0.83 3.61 -14.97
C PHE A 404 -0.48 3.89 -15.71
N PHE A 405 -0.45 3.94 -17.02
CA PHE A 405 -1.62 4.24 -17.85
C PHE A 405 -2.89 3.50 -17.40
N GLN A 406 -4.02 4.21 -17.36
CA GLN A 406 -5.32 3.73 -16.89
C GLN A 406 -5.38 3.29 -15.40
N LYS A 407 -4.34 3.54 -14.61
CA LYS A 407 -4.27 3.20 -13.19
C LYS A 407 -4.32 4.42 -12.27
N GLU A 408 -4.73 5.55 -12.83
CA GLU A 408 -4.94 6.82 -12.13
C GLU A 408 -3.72 7.27 -11.29
N PRO A 409 -2.50 7.35 -11.90
CA PRO A 409 -1.28 7.67 -11.15
C PRO A 409 -1.33 9.04 -10.48
N LEU A 410 -2.04 9.99 -11.09
CA LEU A 410 -2.21 11.33 -10.53
C LEU A 410 -3.04 11.31 -9.24
N LYS A 411 -4.10 10.50 -9.22
CA LYS A 411 -4.94 10.34 -8.03
C LYS A 411 -4.17 9.68 -6.89
N GLN A 412 -3.39 8.65 -7.18
CA GLN A 412 -2.51 8.05 -6.19
C GLN A 412 -1.46 9.03 -5.67
N PHE A 413 -0.85 9.82 -6.57
CA PHE A 413 0.11 10.84 -6.18
C PHE A 413 -0.53 11.88 -5.24
N LYS A 414 -1.70 12.41 -5.58
CA LYS A 414 -2.45 13.34 -4.73
C LYS A 414 -2.78 12.71 -3.37
N MET A 415 -3.20 11.45 -3.34
CA MET A 415 -3.47 10.75 -2.10
C MET A 415 -2.18 10.60 -1.26
N LEU A 416 -1.07 10.17 -1.86
CA LEU A 416 0.22 10.06 -1.18
C LEU A 416 0.66 11.41 -0.58
N CYS A 417 0.49 12.50 -1.33
CA CYS A 417 0.77 13.86 -0.88
C CYS A 417 -0.14 14.30 0.27
N SER A 418 -1.42 13.90 0.23
CA SER A 418 -2.41 14.30 1.24
C SER A 418 -2.33 13.48 2.53
N LEU A 419 -1.75 12.28 2.51
CA LEU A 419 -1.57 11.46 3.71
C LEU A 419 -0.39 11.90 4.61
N PHE A 420 0.22 13.06 4.34
CA PHE A 420 1.38 13.55 5.09
C PHE A 420 1.18 13.61 6.61
N PRO A 421 0.02 13.99 7.18
CA PRO A 421 -0.10 14.07 8.63
C PRO A 421 0.01 12.70 9.30
N VAL A 422 -0.62 11.69 8.71
CA VAL A 422 -0.61 10.33 9.25
C VAL A 422 0.74 9.65 9.02
N HIS A 423 1.38 9.88 7.89
CA HIS A 423 2.71 9.32 7.61
C HIS A 423 3.81 9.97 8.45
N ALA A 424 3.76 11.30 8.68
CA ALA A 424 4.69 11.97 9.59
C ALA A 424 4.61 11.42 11.01
N LEU A 425 3.38 11.22 11.53
CA LEU A 425 3.17 10.62 12.84
C LEU A 425 3.66 9.17 12.90
N ALA A 426 3.41 8.39 11.85
CA ALA A 426 3.86 7.00 11.77
C ALA A 426 5.40 6.89 11.72
N ILE A 427 6.08 7.76 10.95
CA ILE A 427 7.54 7.84 10.88
C ILE A 427 8.13 8.16 12.25
N ALA A 428 7.61 9.20 12.92
CA ALA A 428 8.06 9.57 14.27
C ALA A 428 7.84 8.42 15.27
N THR A 429 6.67 7.75 15.19
CA THR A 429 6.38 6.60 16.04
C THR A 429 7.33 5.42 15.75
N ALA A 430 7.62 5.15 14.49
CA ALA A 430 8.55 4.08 14.09
C ALA A 430 9.97 4.29 14.63
N LEU A 431 10.44 5.53 14.58
CA LEU A 431 11.76 5.90 15.12
C LEU A 431 11.85 5.67 16.63
N LEU A 432 10.76 5.92 17.37
CA LEU A 432 10.70 5.79 18.83
C LEU A 432 10.41 4.36 19.33
N HIS A 433 10.11 3.42 18.42
CA HIS A 433 9.72 2.04 18.76
C HIS A 433 10.62 1.00 18.09
N PRO A 434 11.81 0.71 18.69
CA PRO A 434 12.70 -0.36 18.21
C PRO A 434 12.04 -1.75 18.36
N PRO A 435 12.64 -2.82 17.81
CA PRO A 435 12.05 -4.17 17.81
C PRO A 435 11.58 -4.69 19.17
N GLY A 436 12.31 -4.39 20.25
CA GLY A 436 11.94 -4.78 21.61
C GLY A 436 10.78 -3.97 22.23
N ARG A 437 10.29 -2.91 21.57
CA ARG A 437 9.21 -2.05 22.05
C ARG A 437 8.13 -1.94 20.98
N LYS A 438 7.02 -2.66 21.13
CA LYS A 438 5.90 -2.59 20.21
C LYS A 438 5.00 -1.40 20.52
N PRO A 439 4.59 -0.62 19.51
CA PRO A 439 3.53 0.36 19.68
C PRO A 439 2.17 -0.35 19.87
N SER A 440 1.19 0.37 20.42
CA SER A 440 -0.16 -0.19 20.58
C SER A 440 -0.84 -0.42 19.25
N TYR A 441 -1.43 -1.60 19.07
CA TYR A 441 -2.25 -1.94 17.91
C TYR A 441 -3.73 -1.67 18.19
N ARG A 442 -4.43 -1.10 17.23
CA ARG A 442 -5.89 -0.95 17.28
C ARG A 442 -6.51 -1.66 16.09
N VAL A 443 -7.27 -2.69 16.35
CA VAL A 443 -8.02 -3.43 15.34
C VAL A 443 -9.07 -2.53 14.70
N ASN A 444 -9.26 -2.65 13.40
CA ASN A 444 -10.24 -1.84 12.65
C ASN A 444 -11.55 -2.62 12.54
N ASN A 445 -12.27 -2.78 13.67
CA ASN A 445 -13.48 -3.63 13.76
C ASN A 445 -14.78 -2.93 13.35
N GLN A 446 -14.72 -1.74 12.77
CA GLN A 446 -15.93 -1.01 12.41
C GLN A 446 -16.49 -1.51 11.08
N LEU A 447 -17.83 -1.71 11.07
CA LEU A 447 -18.55 -1.85 9.81
C LEU A 447 -18.28 -0.61 8.94
N PRO A 448 -17.88 -0.80 7.68
CA PRO A 448 -17.37 0.27 6.83
C PRO A 448 -18.47 1.15 6.23
N PHE A 449 -19.50 1.49 6.99
CA PHE A 449 -20.69 2.17 6.47
C PHE A 449 -20.87 3.58 7.03
N ALA A 450 -19.77 4.29 7.33
CA ALA A 450 -19.85 5.71 7.64
C ALA A 450 -20.40 6.48 6.43
N ASP A 451 -21.52 7.18 6.64
CA ASP A 451 -22.22 7.86 5.55
C ASP A 451 -21.50 9.12 5.07
N GLN A 452 -20.67 9.74 5.91
CA GLN A 452 -19.95 10.98 5.60
C GLN A 452 -18.83 11.26 6.60
N GLY A 453 -17.67 11.74 6.13
CA GLY A 453 -16.59 12.26 6.96
C GLY A 453 -16.91 13.63 7.55
N ARG A 454 -16.11 14.07 8.51
CA ARG A 454 -16.27 15.32 9.23
C ARG A 454 -15.15 16.30 8.86
N TRP A 455 -15.46 17.57 8.66
CA TRP A 455 -14.51 18.59 8.21
C TRP A 455 -13.24 18.70 9.09
N TRP A 456 -13.31 18.42 10.39
CA TRP A 456 -12.14 18.44 11.27
C TRP A 456 -11.15 17.30 11.05
N GLU A 457 -11.56 16.22 10.38
CA GLU A 457 -10.66 15.13 10.00
C GLU A 457 -9.62 15.59 8.98
N VAL A 458 -9.93 16.64 8.23
CA VAL A 458 -9.06 17.30 7.25
C VAL A 458 -8.54 18.66 7.73
N ALA A 459 -8.60 18.95 9.05
CA ALA A 459 -8.16 20.23 9.59
C ALA A 459 -6.71 20.62 9.21
N PRO A 460 -5.71 19.73 9.20
CA PRO A 460 -4.37 20.09 8.73
C PRO A 460 -4.35 20.53 7.26
N HIS A 461 -5.16 19.88 6.40
CA HIS A 461 -5.26 20.24 4.98
C HIS A 461 -5.93 21.61 4.81
N LEU A 462 -7.04 21.84 5.52
CA LEU A 462 -7.73 23.14 5.51
C LEU A 462 -6.83 24.26 6.03
N GLY A 463 -6.01 23.98 7.05
CA GLY A 463 -5.03 24.93 7.57
C GLY A 463 -4.00 25.32 6.51
N PHE A 464 -3.38 24.35 5.83
CA PHE A 464 -2.46 24.63 4.73
C PHE A 464 -3.15 25.38 3.58
N ILE A 465 -4.33 24.94 3.15
CA ILE A 465 -5.10 25.62 2.09
C ILE A 465 -5.38 27.08 2.47
N ALA A 466 -5.84 27.32 3.70
CA ALA A 466 -6.12 28.69 4.18
C ALA A 466 -4.85 29.56 4.19
N LEU A 467 -3.71 29.03 4.66
CA LEU A 467 -2.44 29.75 4.65
C LEU A 467 -1.97 30.07 3.23
N HIS A 468 -2.07 29.12 2.29
CA HIS A 468 -1.70 29.34 0.90
C HIS A 468 -2.62 30.31 0.14
N LEU A 469 -3.86 30.49 0.60
CA LEU A 469 -4.78 31.48 0.06
C LEU A 469 -4.57 32.88 0.65
N THR A 470 -4.29 32.97 1.95
CA THR A 470 -4.30 34.25 2.68
C THR A 470 -2.91 34.90 2.74
N LEU A 471 -1.85 34.14 2.98
CA LEU A 471 -0.51 34.71 3.16
C LEU A 471 0.03 35.46 1.93
N PRO A 472 -0.18 35.04 0.67
CA PRO A 472 0.24 35.82 -0.48
C PRO A 472 -0.37 37.24 -0.49
N LEU A 473 -1.65 37.35 -0.15
CA LEU A 473 -2.38 38.63 -0.11
C LEU A 473 -1.89 39.52 1.04
N ILE A 474 -1.70 38.92 2.22
CA ILE A 474 -1.17 39.63 3.39
C ILE A 474 0.26 40.10 3.12
N SER A 475 1.12 39.23 2.55
CA SER A 475 2.50 39.57 2.22
C SER A 475 2.59 40.71 1.20
N LEU A 476 1.71 40.71 0.19
CA LEU A 476 1.63 41.79 -0.78
C LEU A 476 1.17 43.11 -0.13
N TRP A 477 0.15 43.04 0.74
CA TRP A 477 -0.37 44.23 1.44
C TRP A 477 0.64 44.82 2.43
N GLN A 478 1.36 43.97 3.16
CA GLN A 478 2.36 44.39 4.15
C GLN A 478 3.75 44.68 3.56
N GLY A 479 3.97 44.35 2.27
CA GLY A 479 5.29 44.52 1.64
C GLY A 479 6.37 43.56 2.22
N TRP A 480 6.00 42.40 2.76
CA TRP A 480 6.95 41.47 3.36
C TRP A 480 7.86 40.80 2.33
N ALA A 481 7.37 40.56 1.12
CA ALA A 481 8.14 40.00 0.02
C ALA A 481 7.91 40.80 -1.28
N LEU A 482 8.86 40.70 -2.22
CA LEU A 482 8.74 41.32 -3.54
C LEU A 482 7.56 40.73 -4.34
N PRO A 483 6.76 41.55 -5.04
CA PRO A 483 5.60 41.06 -5.80
C PRO A 483 5.91 39.96 -6.80
N GLY A 484 7.05 40.03 -7.48
CA GLY A 484 7.50 38.97 -8.40
C GLY A 484 7.76 37.63 -7.70
N LEU A 485 8.34 37.68 -6.50
CA LEU A 485 8.59 36.50 -5.68
C LEU A 485 7.28 35.90 -5.15
N ILE A 486 6.33 36.74 -4.74
CA ILE A 486 4.98 36.32 -4.33
C ILE A 486 4.27 35.63 -5.49
N LEU A 487 4.27 36.24 -6.68
CA LEU A 487 3.63 35.68 -7.87
C LEU A 487 4.24 34.29 -8.25
N PHE A 488 5.56 34.21 -8.23
CA PHE A 488 6.26 32.94 -8.52
C PHE A 488 5.85 31.84 -7.55
N ASN A 489 5.84 32.10 -6.24
CA ASN A 489 5.47 31.10 -5.23
C ASN A 489 3.95 30.80 -5.22
N SER A 490 3.11 31.72 -5.71
CA SER A 490 1.66 31.48 -5.84
C SER A 490 1.33 30.37 -6.84
N ILE A 491 2.20 30.10 -7.83
CA ILE A 491 2.05 28.97 -8.74
C ILE A 491 2.15 27.65 -7.97
N PHE A 492 3.12 27.54 -7.07
CA PHE A 492 3.27 26.35 -6.21
C PHE A 492 2.12 26.23 -5.20
N SER A 493 1.70 27.35 -4.61
CA SER A 493 0.54 27.40 -3.71
C SER A 493 -0.73 26.89 -4.40
N ALA A 494 -0.99 27.30 -5.63
CA ALA A 494 -2.13 26.82 -6.41
C ALA A 494 -2.05 25.28 -6.64
N GLY A 495 -0.86 24.76 -6.94
CA GLY A 495 -0.61 23.32 -7.05
C GLY A 495 -0.88 22.57 -5.74
N ILE A 496 -0.44 23.12 -4.61
CA ILE A 496 -0.65 22.52 -3.27
C ILE A 496 -2.14 22.50 -2.93
N ILE A 497 -2.84 23.62 -3.14
CA ILE A 497 -4.30 23.70 -2.92
C ILE A 497 -5.03 22.65 -3.77
N TRP A 498 -4.66 22.52 -5.03
CA TRP A 498 -5.26 21.55 -5.94
C TRP A 498 -4.99 20.10 -5.51
N ILE A 499 -3.80 19.80 -4.98
CA ILE A 499 -3.45 18.47 -4.45
C ILE A 499 -4.25 18.15 -3.20
N LEU A 500 -4.23 19.05 -2.21
CA LEU A 500 -4.87 18.83 -0.91
C LEU A 500 -6.40 18.88 -0.99
N GLY A 501 -6.93 19.67 -1.92
CA GLY A 501 -8.37 19.86 -2.14
C GLY A 501 -9.10 18.56 -2.49
N ASP A 502 -8.47 17.63 -3.22
CA ASP A 502 -9.09 16.36 -3.59
C ASP A 502 -9.48 15.52 -2.36
N LEU A 503 -8.61 15.44 -1.35
CA LEU A 503 -8.92 14.71 -0.12
C LEU A 503 -10.02 15.42 0.70
N VAL A 504 -9.98 16.75 0.76
CA VAL A 504 -11.01 17.54 1.45
C VAL A 504 -12.38 17.28 0.81
N LEU A 505 -12.47 17.33 -0.52
CA LEU A 505 -13.71 17.04 -1.24
C LEU A 505 -14.16 15.58 -1.04
N ALA A 506 -13.23 14.62 -1.08
CA ALA A 506 -13.52 13.21 -0.88
C ALA A 506 -14.14 12.92 0.51
N VAL A 507 -13.73 13.67 1.53
CA VAL A 507 -14.25 13.52 2.90
C VAL A 507 -15.65 14.15 3.07
N LEU A 508 -15.90 15.24 2.36
CA LEU A 508 -17.17 15.97 2.47
C LEU A 508 -18.28 15.39 1.59
N GLU A 509 -17.92 14.62 0.56
CA GLU A 509 -18.88 13.95 -0.32
C GLU A 509 -19.38 12.62 0.27
N LYS A 510 -20.68 12.34 0.08
CA LYS A 510 -21.21 11.02 0.43
C LYS A 510 -20.74 9.96 -0.57
N PRO A 511 -20.30 8.78 -0.08
CA PRO A 511 -19.90 7.70 -0.97
C PRO A 511 -21.09 7.20 -1.80
N LYS A 512 -20.88 7.12 -3.13
CA LYS A 512 -21.88 6.60 -4.08
C LYS A 512 -21.53 5.15 -4.41
N TRP A 513 -22.47 4.23 -4.22
CA TRP A 513 -22.26 2.82 -4.47
C TRP A 513 -22.94 2.37 -5.77
N SER A 514 -22.32 1.44 -6.49
CA SER A 514 -23.01 0.65 -7.50
C SER A 514 -23.51 -0.64 -6.85
N PRO A 515 -24.66 -1.20 -7.28
CA PRO A 515 -25.21 -2.41 -6.64
C PRO A 515 -24.21 -3.56 -6.53
N ALA A 516 -23.40 -3.79 -7.59
CA ALA A 516 -22.40 -4.86 -7.62
C ALA A 516 -21.17 -4.62 -6.72
N MET A 517 -20.97 -3.42 -6.20
CA MET A 517 -19.81 -3.04 -5.37
C MET A 517 -20.22 -2.56 -3.99
N ASP A 518 -21.53 -2.60 -3.68
CA ASP A 518 -22.04 -2.21 -2.38
C ASP A 518 -21.86 -3.39 -1.38
N PRO A 519 -21.00 -3.26 -0.38
CA PRO A 519 -20.75 -4.32 0.57
C PRO A 519 -22.00 -4.74 1.37
N ARG A 520 -22.98 -3.86 1.52
CA ARG A 520 -24.27 -4.18 2.16
C ARG A 520 -25.04 -5.27 1.41
N GLN A 521 -24.81 -5.43 0.10
CA GLN A 521 -25.41 -6.50 -0.70
C GLN A 521 -24.73 -7.86 -0.49
N VAL A 522 -23.54 -7.87 0.07
CA VAL A 522 -22.70 -9.06 0.26
C VAL A 522 -22.69 -9.49 1.73
N TYR A 523 -22.62 -8.53 2.64
CA TYR A 523 -22.46 -8.76 4.09
C TYR A 523 -23.70 -8.36 4.90
N GLY A 524 -24.75 -7.81 4.25
CA GLY A 524 -26.02 -7.40 4.89
C GLY A 524 -27.04 -8.51 5.07
#